data_cb80bb23f210d06dae239b42e7ad3101
#
_entry.id   cb80bb23f210d06dae239b42e7ad3101
#
_cell.length_a   1.000
_cell.length_b   1.000
_cell.length_c   1.000
_cell.angle_alpha   90.00
_cell.angle_beta   90.00
_cell.angle_gamma   90.00
#
_symmetry.space_group_name_H-M   'P 1'
#
loop_
_entity.id
_entity.type
_entity.pdbx_description
1 polymer ?
#
loop_
_entity_poly.entity_id
_entity_poly.type
_entity_poly.pdbx_seq_one_letter_code
_entity_poly.pdbx_strand_id
1 'polypeptide(L)'
;MYAQPCTFEDVVKKTTYDIPYKKYTAPLDMLQVLNGKKDNFLGFIGVNRKRLRITFTSIKKSEENKDVYEVEGFSTVMNKNKRTFKGTFSLLSHYKFTKPADDDPPLPKKGEVEGFSTFSYELAEEENLTATGVFKGKMIVMWFKKVNAAPVYYIPFHDDGERNYQFFGTWTSYTTKKTSVASWGEYRIPCSGDFDLGDGDFGPNPKYWQYGWEEFRY
;
A
#
# COMPACT_ATOMS: atom_id res chain seq x y z
N MET A 1 -3.66 -29.43 0.17
CA MET A 1 -4.47 -28.39 -0.50
C MET A 1 -3.58 -27.18 -0.70
N TYR A 2 -3.18 -26.84 -1.92
CA TYR A 2 -2.38 -25.63 -2.17
C TYR A 2 -3.33 -24.43 -2.00
N ALA A 3 -3.00 -23.55 -1.05
CA ALA A 3 -3.72 -22.29 -0.91
C ALA A 3 -3.62 -21.52 -2.23
N GLN A 4 -4.74 -21.01 -2.74
CA GLN A 4 -4.72 -20.16 -3.94
C GLN A 4 -3.77 -18.96 -3.70
N PRO A 5 -2.99 -18.59 -4.72
CA PRO A 5 -2.13 -17.40 -4.60
C PRO A 5 -3.01 -16.17 -4.38
N CYS A 6 -2.62 -15.34 -3.40
CA CYS A 6 -3.29 -14.06 -3.12
C CYS A 6 -3.26 -13.16 -4.34
N THR A 7 -4.38 -12.51 -4.63
CA THR A 7 -4.56 -11.58 -5.75
C THR A 7 -4.72 -10.13 -5.28
N PHE A 8 -4.67 -9.18 -6.21
CA PHE A 8 -4.96 -7.78 -5.86
C PHE A 8 -6.43 -7.57 -5.49
N GLU A 9 -7.33 -8.36 -6.04
CA GLU A 9 -8.76 -8.38 -5.66
C GLU A 9 -8.93 -8.78 -4.19
N ASP A 10 -8.15 -9.76 -3.69
CA ASP A 10 -8.15 -10.12 -2.28
C ASP A 10 -7.63 -8.97 -1.40
N VAL A 11 -6.63 -8.22 -1.89
CA VAL A 11 -6.13 -7.03 -1.18
C VAL A 11 -7.21 -5.97 -1.10
N VAL A 12 -7.90 -5.67 -2.21
CA VAL A 12 -9.02 -4.71 -2.23
C VAL A 12 -10.10 -5.14 -1.26
N LYS A 13 -10.54 -6.39 -1.36
CA LYS A 13 -11.59 -6.96 -0.52
C LYS A 13 -11.28 -6.83 0.97
N LYS A 14 -10.07 -7.21 1.37
CA LYS A 14 -9.63 -7.09 2.77
C LYS A 14 -9.49 -5.64 3.23
N THR A 15 -8.99 -4.75 2.38
CA THR A 15 -8.79 -3.34 2.72
C THR A 15 -10.11 -2.60 2.86
N THR A 16 -11.11 -2.98 2.07
CA THR A 16 -12.45 -2.38 2.12
C THR A 16 -13.42 -3.13 3.05
N TYR A 17 -12.96 -4.15 3.78
CA TYR A 17 -13.80 -4.98 4.68
C TYR A 17 -15.06 -5.51 4.01
N ASP A 18 -14.96 -5.86 2.72
CA ASP A 18 -16.11 -6.31 1.91
C ASP A 18 -17.28 -5.31 1.81
N ILE A 19 -17.07 -4.06 2.17
CA ILE A 19 -18.12 -3.04 2.04
C ILE A 19 -18.48 -2.87 0.56
N PRO A 20 -19.76 -2.91 0.20
CA PRO A 20 -20.18 -2.73 -1.17
C PRO A 20 -19.80 -1.36 -1.72
N TYR A 21 -19.25 -1.33 -2.91
CA TYR A 21 -18.79 -0.12 -3.58
C TYR A 21 -19.20 -0.06 -5.05
N LYS A 22 -19.11 1.10 -5.63
CA LYS A 22 -19.31 1.32 -7.07
C LYS A 22 -18.30 2.33 -7.61
N LYS A 23 -18.09 2.30 -8.93
CA LYS A 23 -17.19 3.25 -9.60
C LYS A 23 -17.61 4.68 -9.32
N TYR A 24 -16.62 5.53 -9.01
CA TYR A 24 -16.80 6.95 -8.80
C TYR A 24 -16.15 7.70 -9.98
N THR A 25 -16.96 8.42 -10.74
CA THR A 25 -16.53 9.01 -12.04
C THR A 25 -16.21 10.49 -11.95
N ALA A 26 -16.55 11.16 -10.82
CA ALA A 26 -16.16 12.56 -10.67
C ALA A 26 -14.64 12.67 -10.49
N PRO A 27 -14.01 13.68 -11.07
CA PRO A 27 -12.56 13.88 -10.94
C PRO A 27 -12.18 14.10 -9.47
N LEU A 28 -11.09 13.44 -9.05
CA LEU A 28 -10.47 13.65 -7.74
C LEU A 28 -9.00 13.96 -7.92
N ASP A 29 -8.53 14.97 -7.22
CA ASP A 29 -7.09 15.19 -7.04
C ASP A 29 -6.63 14.42 -5.80
N MET A 30 -5.86 13.36 -6.02
CA MET A 30 -5.40 12.48 -4.95
C MET A 30 -4.10 12.95 -4.26
N LEU A 31 -3.55 14.11 -4.64
CA LEU A 31 -2.26 14.56 -4.12
C LEU A 31 -2.24 14.68 -2.60
N GLN A 32 -3.30 15.25 -2.02
CA GLN A 32 -3.41 15.37 -0.56
C GLN A 32 -3.55 14.01 0.12
N VAL A 33 -4.33 13.09 -0.46
CA VAL A 33 -4.43 11.71 0.04
C VAL A 33 -3.07 11.04 -0.01
N LEU A 34 -2.41 11.03 -1.17
CA LEU A 34 -1.11 10.35 -1.37
C LEU A 34 0.01 10.92 -0.48
N ASN A 35 -0.08 12.18 -0.07
CA ASN A 35 0.83 12.80 0.90
C ASN A 35 0.39 12.66 2.37
N GLY A 36 -0.76 12.06 2.65
CA GLY A 36 -1.26 11.86 4.01
C GLY A 36 -0.40 10.92 4.86
N LYS A 37 0.27 9.97 4.20
CA LYS A 37 1.25 9.06 4.80
C LYS A 37 2.41 8.84 3.84
N LYS A 38 3.64 9.01 4.30
CA LYS A 38 4.84 8.85 3.45
C LYS A 38 5.92 7.95 4.01
N ASP A 39 5.90 7.66 5.29
CA ASP A 39 6.95 6.91 5.97
C ASP A 39 6.41 5.71 6.76
N ASN A 40 7.33 4.91 7.25
CA ASN A 40 7.06 3.74 8.09
C ASN A 40 6.17 2.65 7.45
N PHE A 41 6.15 2.58 6.12
CA PHE A 41 5.53 1.43 5.48
C PHE A 41 6.34 0.18 5.76
N LEU A 42 5.68 -0.80 6.35
CA LEU A 42 6.27 -2.09 6.67
C LEU A 42 5.85 -3.14 5.65
N GLY A 43 6.77 -3.99 5.27
CA GLY A 43 6.51 -4.99 4.25
C GLY A 43 7.54 -6.10 4.20
N PHE A 44 7.38 -6.97 3.22
CA PHE A 44 8.33 -8.04 2.96
C PHE A 44 8.69 -8.16 1.48
N ILE A 45 9.84 -8.78 1.23
CA ILE A 45 10.30 -9.16 -0.11
C ILE A 45 10.75 -10.61 -0.14
N GLY A 46 10.34 -11.33 -1.20
CA GLY A 46 10.69 -12.71 -1.47
C GLY A 46 10.01 -13.74 -0.58
N VAL A 47 10.25 -15.01 -0.90
CA VAL A 47 9.63 -16.18 -0.21
C VAL A 47 10.02 -16.28 1.27
N ASN A 48 11.19 -15.80 1.62
CA ASN A 48 11.69 -15.77 3.00
C ASN A 48 11.15 -14.60 3.82
N ARG A 49 10.24 -13.80 3.25
CA ARG A 49 9.64 -12.65 3.95
C ARG A 49 10.69 -11.70 4.55
N LYS A 50 11.80 -11.44 3.84
CA LYS A 50 12.80 -10.47 4.29
C LYS A 50 12.14 -9.13 4.54
N ARG A 51 12.40 -8.53 5.70
CA ARG A 51 11.79 -7.24 6.06
C ARG A 51 12.13 -6.17 5.04
N LEU A 52 11.10 -5.51 4.58
CA LEU A 52 11.15 -4.36 3.68
C LEU A 52 10.55 -3.15 4.41
N ARG A 53 11.23 -2.01 4.36
CA ARG A 53 10.66 -0.71 4.73
C ARG A 53 10.71 0.20 3.53
N ILE A 54 9.63 0.93 3.30
CA ILE A 54 9.50 1.93 2.24
C ILE A 54 9.23 3.28 2.88
N THR A 55 9.90 4.31 2.37
CA THR A 55 9.66 5.72 2.72
C THR A 55 9.59 6.53 1.42
N PHE A 56 8.52 7.27 1.25
CA PHE A 56 8.38 8.24 0.17
C PHE A 56 8.88 9.61 0.66
N THR A 57 9.79 10.21 -0.07
CA THR A 57 10.34 11.55 0.27
C THR A 57 9.61 12.66 -0.48
N SER A 58 9.10 12.35 -1.67
CA SER A 58 8.35 13.27 -2.51
C SER A 58 7.26 12.55 -3.27
N ILE A 59 6.06 13.12 -3.29
CA ILE A 59 4.97 12.73 -4.19
C ILE A 59 4.42 14.02 -4.79
N LYS A 60 4.47 14.13 -6.11
CA LYS A 60 4.02 15.31 -6.86
C LYS A 60 3.12 14.87 -8.00
N LYS A 61 2.16 15.71 -8.37
CA LYS A 61 1.36 15.46 -9.56
C LYS A 61 2.20 15.70 -10.80
N SER A 62 2.10 14.83 -11.79
CA SER A 62 2.76 15.02 -13.08
C SER A 62 2.17 16.22 -13.82
N GLU A 63 3.02 17.02 -14.45
CA GLU A 63 2.60 18.13 -15.30
C GLU A 63 2.02 17.64 -16.64
N GLU A 64 2.48 16.48 -17.11
CA GLU A 64 2.10 15.93 -18.42
C GLU A 64 0.81 15.11 -18.35
N ASN A 65 0.51 14.47 -17.21
CA ASN A 65 -0.64 13.59 -17.06
C ASN A 65 -1.29 13.72 -15.67
N LYS A 66 -2.51 14.24 -15.65
CA LYS A 66 -3.28 14.48 -14.41
C LYS A 66 -3.54 13.22 -13.57
N ASP A 67 -3.48 12.03 -14.17
CA ASP A 67 -3.74 10.74 -13.53
C ASP A 67 -2.44 10.05 -13.08
N VAL A 68 -1.29 10.72 -13.23
CA VAL A 68 0.05 10.23 -12.82
C VAL A 68 0.62 11.11 -11.72
N TYR A 69 1.26 10.47 -10.75
CA TYR A 69 1.99 11.11 -9.66
C TYR A 69 3.42 10.62 -9.68
N GLU A 70 4.36 11.56 -9.74
CA GLU A 70 5.81 11.30 -9.66
C GLU A 70 6.20 11.06 -8.22
N VAL A 71 7.01 10.03 -7.99
CA VAL A 71 7.33 9.54 -6.66
C VAL A 71 8.83 9.38 -6.52
N GLU A 72 9.36 9.88 -5.40
CA GLU A 72 10.73 9.62 -4.97
C GLU A 72 10.72 9.08 -3.55
N GLY A 73 11.71 8.22 -3.25
CA GLY A 73 11.81 7.64 -1.92
C GLY A 73 13.01 6.71 -1.78
N PHE A 74 12.96 5.87 -0.77
CA PHE A 74 13.96 4.84 -0.57
C PHE A 74 13.35 3.58 0.04
N SER A 75 13.98 2.46 -0.26
CA SER A 75 13.75 1.16 0.37
C SER A 75 14.88 0.81 1.33
N THR A 76 14.58 0.00 2.36
CA THR A 76 15.58 -0.72 3.13
C THR A 76 15.17 -2.16 3.31
N VAL A 77 16.09 -3.10 3.09
CA VAL A 77 15.86 -4.53 3.30
C VAL A 77 16.67 -5.00 4.49
N MET A 78 16.03 -5.65 5.47
CA MET A 78 16.64 -6.15 6.71
C MET A 78 17.43 -5.06 7.48
N ASN A 79 16.96 -3.82 7.48
CA ASN A 79 17.64 -2.63 8.04
C ASN A 79 19.04 -2.37 7.47
N LYS A 80 19.34 -2.92 6.30
CA LYS A 80 20.59 -2.75 5.57
C LYS A 80 20.27 -2.20 4.19
N ASN A 81 21.32 -1.73 3.48
CA ASN A 81 21.21 -1.42 2.06
C ASN A 81 20.06 -0.46 1.71
N LYS A 82 20.13 0.77 2.23
CA LYS A 82 19.24 1.83 1.78
C LYS A 82 19.42 2.06 0.27
N ARG A 83 18.33 2.01 -0.49
CA ARG A 83 18.30 2.21 -1.95
C ARG A 83 17.27 3.28 -2.28
N THR A 84 17.70 4.35 -2.89
CA THR A 84 16.81 5.38 -3.42
C THR A 84 16.10 4.87 -4.67
N PHE A 85 14.90 5.33 -4.87
CA PHE A 85 14.11 5.05 -6.07
C PHE A 85 13.39 6.30 -6.56
N LYS A 86 13.08 6.29 -7.85
CA LYS A 86 12.13 7.19 -8.51
C LYS A 86 11.11 6.38 -9.27
N GLY A 87 9.94 6.97 -9.48
CA GLY A 87 8.91 6.27 -10.23
C GLY A 87 7.57 6.99 -10.25
N THR A 88 6.51 6.23 -10.47
CA THR A 88 5.17 6.78 -10.63
C THR A 88 4.11 5.95 -9.95
N PHE A 89 3.04 6.64 -9.53
CA PHE A 89 1.73 6.07 -9.29
C PHE A 89 0.80 6.52 -10.40
N SER A 90 0.20 5.57 -11.13
CA SER A 90 -0.74 5.85 -12.21
C SER A 90 -2.14 5.42 -11.79
N LEU A 91 -3.08 6.35 -11.77
CA LEU A 91 -4.46 6.10 -11.36
C LEU A 91 -5.12 5.07 -12.27
N LEU A 92 -5.76 4.07 -11.70
CA LEU A 92 -6.57 3.07 -12.40
C LEU A 92 -8.07 3.39 -12.29
N SER A 93 -8.56 3.62 -11.06
CA SER A 93 -9.97 3.94 -10.85
C SER A 93 -10.20 4.53 -9.46
N HIS A 94 -11.28 5.31 -9.36
CA HIS A 94 -11.88 5.70 -8.09
C HIS A 94 -13.15 4.89 -7.85
N TYR A 95 -13.42 4.57 -6.59
CA TYR A 95 -14.63 3.90 -6.12
C TYR A 95 -15.17 4.61 -4.90
N LYS A 96 -16.49 4.58 -4.73
CA LYS A 96 -17.14 5.05 -3.51
C LYS A 96 -17.92 3.92 -2.86
N PHE A 97 -17.95 3.89 -1.55
CA PHE A 97 -18.82 2.99 -0.80
C PHE A 97 -20.29 3.33 -1.05
N THR A 98 -21.15 2.31 -1.04
CA THR A 98 -22.60 2.49 -1.24
C THR A 98 -23.37 2.55 0.07
N LYS A 99 -22.69 2.29 1.17
CA LYS A 99 -23.12 2.50 2.55
C LYS A 99 -21.91 3.00 3.36
N PRO A 100 -22.10 3.58 4.55
CA PRO A 100 -20.99 3.98 5.41
C PRO A 100 -19.99 2.85 5.62
N ALA A 101 -18.73 3.20 5.75
CA ALA A 101 -17.68 2.22 6.02
C ALA A 101 -17.75 1.73 7.48
N ASP A 102 -18.11 2.63 8.39
CA ASP A 102 -18.38 2.35 9.79
C ASP A 102 -19.84 2.70 10.11
N ASP A 103 -20.50 1.89 10.94
CA ASP A 103 -21.87 2.15 11.39
C ASP A 103 -21.89 3.04 12.67
N ASP A 104 -20.72 3.30 13.29
CA ASP A 104 -20.59 4.16 14.44
C ASP A 104 -20.53 5.66 14.06
N PRO A 105 -21.20 6.55 14.83
CA PRO A 105 -21.14 7.98 14.59
C PRO A 105 -19.71 8.57 14.79
N PRO A 106 -19.36 9.60 14.01
CA PRO A 106 -20.21 10.36 13.11
C PRO A 106 -20.30 9.77 11.70
N LEU A 107 -21.50 9.40 11.27
CA LEU A 107 -21.75 8.96 9.91
C LEU A 107 -21.50 10.08 8.88
N PRO A 108 -21.15 9.74 7.63
CA PRO A 108 -21.01 10.72 6.56
C PRO A 108 -22.29 11.56 6.37
N LYS A 109 -22.14 12.87 6.32
CA LYS A 109 -23.24 13.78 6.09
C LYS A 109 -23.67 13.75 4.62
N LYS A 110 -24.88 14.30 4.34
CA LYS A 110 -25.38 14.40 2.95
C LYS A 110 -24.38 15.12 2.05
N GLY A 111 -23.94 14.41 1.00
CA GLY A 111 -22.97 14.91 0.02
C GLY A 111 -21.51 14.65 0.36
N GLU A 112 -21.17 14.16 1.53
CA GLU A 112 -19.84 13.60 1.86
C GLU A 112 -19.71 12.20 1.24
N VAL A 113 -18.49 11.82 0.90
CA VAL A 113 -18.21 10.57 0.20
C VAL A 113 -17.00 9.88 0.82
N GLU A 114 -17.18 8.62 1.18
CA GLU A 114 -16.11 7.68 1.54
C GLU A 114 -15.81 6.78 0.35
N GLY A 115 -14.55 6.44 0.19
CA GLY A 115 -14.18 5.55 -0.90
C GLY A 115 -12.71 5.21 -0.92
N PHE A 116 -12.30 4.62 -2.04
CA PHE A 116 -10.92 4.25 -2.27
C PHE A 116 -10.52 4.48 -3.73
N SER A 117 -9.23 4.54 -3.95
CA SER A 117 -8.65 4.62 -5.29
C SER A 117 -7.61 3.53 -5.47
N THR A 118 -7.51 3.02 -6.68
CA THR A 118 -6.50 2.04 -7.05
C THR A 118 -5.54 2.66 -8.06
N PHE A 119 -4.27 2.30 -7.92
CA PHE A 119 -3.18 2.75 -8.79
C PHE A 119 -2.33 1.56 -9.22
N SER A 120 -1.71 1.65 -10.39
CA SER A 120 -0.50 0.91 -10.67
C SER A 120 0.70 1.70 -10.20
N TYR A 121 1.79 1.02 -9.83
CA TYR A 121 3.04 1.68 -9.49
C TYR A 121 4.24 1.01 -10.16
N GLU A 122 5.24 1.82 -10.45
CA GLU A 122 6.57 1.41 -10.87
C GLU A 122 7.58 2.29 -10.16
N LEU A 123 8.49 1.67 -9.36
CA LEU A 123 9.51 2.36 -8.59
C LEU A 123 10.86 1.74 -8.94
N ALA A 124 11.69 2.49 -9.64
CA ALA A 124 13.00 2.06 -10.13
C ALA A 124 14.10 2.52 -9.17
N GLU A 125 14.86 1.57 -8.63
CA GLU A 125 16.07 1.85 -7.84
C GLU A 125 17.25 2.17 -8.78
N GLU A 126 18.35 2.71 -8.24
CA GLU A 126 19.52 3.06 -9.03
C GLU A 126 20.22 1.82 -9.61
N GLU A 127 20.33 1.72 -10.94
CA GLU A 127 20.84 0.53 -11.63
C GLU A 127 22.33 0.23 -11.35
N ASN A 128 23.13 1.27 -11.07
CA ASN A 128 24.57 1.16 -10.84
C ASN A 128 24.93 0.61 -9.46
N LEU A 129 23.97 0.38 -8.59
CA LEU A 129 24.20 -0.18 -7.27
C LEU A 129 23.89 -1.69 -7.24
N THR A 130 24.58 -2.40 -6.33
CA THR A 130 24.33 -3.83 -6.13
C THR A 130 23.00 -4.06 -5.39
N ALA A 131 22.34 -5.18 -5.70
CA ALA A 131 21.08 -5.56 -5.10
C ALA A 131 19.98 -4.47 -5.25
N THR A 132 19.85 -3.97 -6.47
CA THR A 132 18.82 -3.02 -6.89
C THR A 132 17.96 -3.61 -7.99
N GLY A 133 16.78 -3.02 -8.17
CA GLY A 133 15.78 -3.49 -9.13
C GLY A 133 14.59 -2.55 -9.25
N VAL A 134 13.50 -3.08 -9.76
CA VAL A 134 12.26 -2.33 -9.96
C VAL A 134 11.14 -2.99 -9.19
N PHE A 135 10.43 -2.19 -8.38
CA PHE A 135 9.15 -2.58 -7.79
C PHE A 135 8.03 -2.24 -8.78
N LYS A 136 7.16 -3.20 -9.06
CA LYS A 136 5.96 -3.00 -9.91
C LYS A 136 4.76 -3.70 -9.29
N GLY A 137 3.60 -3.05 -9.37
CA GLY A 137 2.37 -3.66 -8.85
C GLY A 137 1.19 -2.72 -8.84
N LYS A 138 0.27 -3.00 -7.93
CA LYS A 138 -0.93 -2.20 -7.71
C LYS A 138 -1.02 -1.80 -6.24
N MET A 139 -1.65 -0.66 -5.98
CA MET A 139 -1.96 -0.21 -4.63
C MET A 139 -3.41 0.23 -4.52
N ILE A 140 -3.91 0.19 -3.30
CA ILE A 140 -5.18 0.76 -2.89
C ILE A 140 -4.94 1.77 -1.76
N VAL A 141 -5.66 2.88 -1.80
CA VAL A 141 -5.69 3.88 -0.73
C VAL A 141 -7.12 4.35 -0.50
N MET A 142 -7.53 4.41 0.77
CA MET A 142 -8.84 4.90 1.18
C MET A 142 -8.79 6.42 1.42
N TRP A 143 -9.93 7.06 1.17
CA TRP A 143 -10.09 8.49 1.30
C TRP A 143 -11.51 8.88 1.72
N PHE A 144 -11.59 10.05 2.33
CA PHE A 144 -12.85 10.74 2.65
C PHE A 144 -12.90 12.10 1.96
N LYS A 145 -14.06 12.47 1.45
CA LYS A 145 -14.27 13.75 0.78
C LYS A 145 -15.49 14.47 1.35
N LYS A 146 -15.25 15.66 1.90
CA LYS A 146 -16.32 16.61 2.25
C LYS A 146 -16.89 17.29 1.01
N VAL A 147 -18.07 17.86 1.16
CA VAL A 147 -18.70 18.66 0.11
C VAL A 147 -17.76 19.82 -0.29
N ASN A 148 -17.54 20.01 -1.59
CA ASN A 148 -16.69 21.06 -2.16
C ASN A 148 -15.23 21.07 -1.65
N ALA A 149 -14.72 19.97 -1.12
CA ALA A 149 -13.34 19.83 -0.69
C ALA A 149 -12.58 18.79 -1.52
N ALA A 150 -11.25 18.85 -1.48
CA ALA A 150 -10.41 17.76 -1.96
C ALA A 150 -10.56 16.53 -1.07
N PRO A 151 -10.32 15.31 -1.59
CA PRO A 151 -10.27 14.13 -0.77
C PRO A 151 -9.06 14.19 0.17
N VAL A 152 -9.24 13.66 1.37
CA VAL A 152 -8.19 13.53 2.38
C VAL A 152 -7.95 12.06 2.70
N TYR A 153 -6.75 11.76 3.20
CA TYR A 153 -6.44 10.47 3.79
C TYR A 153 -7.46 10.13 4.88
N TYR A 154 -7.89 8.88 4.91
CA TYR A 154 -8.93 8.42 5.82
C TYR A 154 -8.77 6.94 6.14
N ILE A 155 -8.92 6.59 7.40
CA ILE A 155 -9.06 5.23 7.88
C ILE A 155 -10.45 5.13 8.50
N PRO A 156 -11.38 4.40 7.88
CA PRO A 156 -12.76 4.31 8.36
C PRO A 156 -12.93 3.47 9.61
N PHE A 157 -11.96 2.58 9.90
CA PHE A 157 -12.04 1.63 10.99
C PHE A 157 -10.95 1.92 12.00
N HIS A 158 -11.32 1.89 13.27
CA HIS A 158 -10.41 2.06 14.42
C HIS A 158 -10.34 0.76 15.22
N ASP A 159 -10.27 -0.36 14.53
CA ASP A 159 -10.17 -1.69 15.12
C ASP A 159 -8.79 -2.32 14.85
N ASP A 160 -8.57 -3.47 15.48
CA ASP A 160 -7.33 -4.25 15.36
C ASP A 160 -7.00 -4.73 13.93
N GLY A 161 -7.86 -4.44 12.98
CA GLY A 161 -7.71 -4.80 11.57
C GLY A 161 -7.30 -3.65 10.65
N GLU A 162 -7.02 -2.46 11.20
CA GLU A 162 -6.71 -1.25 10.43
C GLU A 162 -5.70 -1.51 9.31
N ARG A 163 -6.01 -0.97 8.15
CA ARG A 163 -5.13 -1.02 6.98
C ARG A 163 -5.46 0.06 5.98
N ASN A 164 -4.44 0.69 5.47
CA ASN A 164 -4.54 1.60 4.35
C ASN A 164 -3.23 1.59 3.56
N TYR A 165 -3.16 2.22 2.41
CA TYR A 165 -1.97 2.19 1.54
C TYR A 165 -1.42 0.78 1.37
N GLN A 166 -2.22 -0.13 0.85
CA GLN A 166 -1.80 -1.51 0.65
C GLN A 166 -1.19 -1.68 -0.74
N PHE A 167 0.08 -2.03 -0.76
CA PHE A 167 0.86 -2.26 -1.98
C PHE A 167 1.08 -3.75 -2.20
N PHE A 168 0.74 -4.23 -3.37
CA PHE A 168 0.89 -5.62 -3.77
C PHE A 168 1.55 -5.72 -5.14
N GLY A 169 2.64 -6.47 -5.24
CA GLY A 169 3.37 -6.60 -6.49
C GLY A 169 4.64 -7.43 -6.38
N THR A 170 5.61 -7.03 -7.16
CA THR A 170 6.89 -7.73 -7.30
C THR A 170 8.06 -6.76 -7.30
N TRP A 171 9.23 -7.28 -7.01
CA TRP A 171 10.53 -6.65 -7.23
C TRP A 171 11.36 -7.51 -8.18
N THR A 172 11.90 -6.90 -9.24
CA THR A 172 12.73 -7.58 -10.22
C THR A 172 14.14 -7.02 -10.18
N SER A 173 15.11 -7.86 -9.88
CA SER A 173 16.52 -7.47 -9.80
C SER A 173 17.09 -7.07 -11.17
N TYR A 174 17.80 -5.95 -11.23
CA TYR A 174 18.52 -5.54 -12.45
C TYR A 174 19.61 -6.54 -12.85
N THR A 175 20.35 -7.07 -11.88
CA THR A 175 21.48 -7.96 -12.13
C THR A 175 21.04 -9.36 -12.51
N THR A 176 20.17 -9.97 -11.68
CA THR A 176 19.82 -11.38 -11.85
C THR A 176 18.58 -11.61 -12.71
N LYS A 177 17.82 -10.55 -13.02
CA LYS A 177 16.51 -10.59 -13.69
C LYS A 177 15.47 -11.46 -12.97
N LYS A 178 15.78 -11.94 -11.77
CA LYS A 178 14.82 -12.71 -10.97
C LYS A 178 13.78 -11.80 -10.35
N THR A 179 12.54 -12.26 -10.40
CA THR A 179 11.38 -11.57 -9.81
C THR A 179 11.01 -12.23 -8.49
N SER A 180 10.72 -11.41 -7.50
CA SER A 180 10.28 -11.82 -6.15
C SER A 180 9.01 -11.08 -5.79
N VAL A 181 8.10 -11.71 -5.04
CA VAL A 181 6.96 -11.01 -4.45
C VAL A 181 7.45 -9.90 -3.52
N ALA A 182 6.79 -8.76 -3.57
CA ALA A 182 7.02 -7.65 -2.65
C ALA A 182 5.66 -7.02 -2.28
N SER A 183 5.39 -6.93 -0.97
CA SER A 183 4.16 -6.38 -0.44
C SER A 183 4.47 -5.52 0.77
N TRP A 184 3.83 -4.37 0.89
CA TRP A 184 3.96 -3.49 2.04
C TRP A 184 2.69 -2.68 2.23
N GLY A 185 2.52 -2.14 3.42
CA GLY A 185 1.34 -1.34 3.71
C GLY A 185 1.46 -0.58 5.02
N GLU A 186 0.41 0.10 5.34
CA GLU A 186 0.20 0.72 6.63
C GLU A 186 -0.55 -0.26 7.53
N TYR A 187 -0.10 -0.40 8.77
CA TYR A 187 -0.55 -1.36 9.80
C TYR A 187 -0.37 -2.82 9.36
N ARG A 188 -1.23 -3.36 8.54
CA ARG A 188 -1.14 -4.74 8.05
C ARG A 188 -0.43 -4.82 6.71
N ILE A 189 0.23 -5.95 6.47
CA ILE A 189 0.93 -6.21 5.19
C ILE A 189 0.01 -7.06 4.32
N PRO A 190 -0.30 -6.64 3.08
CA PRO A 190 -1.18 -7.42 2.22
C PRO A 190 -0.54 -8.76 1.82
N CYS A 191 -1.37 -9.78 1.68
CA CYS A 191 -0.95 -11.12 1.25
C CYS A 191 0.12 -11.76 2.17
N SER A 192 0.07 -11.45 3.46
CA SER A 192 0.99 -11.99 4.46
C SER A 192 0.88 -13.52 4.63
N GLY A 193 -0.32 -14.09 4.44
CA GLY A 193 -0.55 -15.52 4.63
C GLY A 193 -0.22 -15.95 6.07
N ASP A 194 0.64 -16.96 6.20
CA ASP A 194 1.12 -17.47 7.50
C ASP A 194 2.21 -16.61 8.15
N PHE A 195 2.56 -15.50 7.53
CA PHE A 195 3.59 -14.60 8.04
C PHE A 195 3.08 -13.70 9.15
N ASP A 196 1.84 -13.22 9.09
CA ASP A 196 1.21 -12.39 10.10
C ASP A 196 0.30 -13.26 10.98
N LEU A 197 0.69 -13.43 12.22
CA LEU A 197 -0.03 -14.21 13.25
C LEU A 197 -0.69 -13.30 14.30
N GLY A 198 -0.56 -11.97 14.18
CA GLY A 198 -1.12 -11.06 15.17
C GLY A 198 -2.65 -11.00 15.07
N ASP A 199 -3.33 -11.06 16.21
CA ASP A 199 -4.78 -10.92 16.30
C ASP A 199 -5.19 -9.45 16.15
N GLY A 200 -4.53 -8.54 16.85
CA GLY A 200 -4.68 -7.10 16.77
C GLY A 200 -3.63 -6.47 15.85
N ASP A 201 -2.50 -6.11 16.41
CA ASP A 201 -1.37 -5.57 15.68
C ASP A 201 -0.67 -6.62 14.80
N PHE A 202 0.12 -6.13 13.83
CA PHE A 202 0.97 -6.99 13.04
C PHE A 202 1.96 -7.77 13.92
N GLY A 203 1.96 -9.10 13.79
CA GLY A 203 2.82 -10.01 14.53
C GLY A 203 3.51 -11.02 13.62
N PRO A 204 4.81 -10.86 13.28
CA PRO A 204 5.48 -11.77 12.37
C PRO A 204 5.69 -13.15 13.00
N ASN A 205 5.34 -14.20 12.26
CA ASN A 205 5.58 -15.59 12.65
C ASN A 205 7.06 -15.80 12.99
N PRO A 206 7.39 -16.42 14.15
CA PRO A 206 8.75 -16.63 14.63
C PRO A 206 9.72 -17.25 13.63
N LYS A 207 9.25 -18.11 12.74
CA LYS A 207 10.11 -18.72 11.72
C LYS A 207 10.76 -17.72 10.75
N TYR A 208 10.23 -16.50 10.68
CA TYR A 208 10.75 -15.43 9.81
C TYR A 208 11.63 -14.42 10.57
N TRP A 209 11.75 -14.49 11.89
CA TRP A 209 12.50 -13.50 12.68
C TRP A 209 13.93 -13.26 12.16
N GLN A 210 14.64 -14.33 11.80
CA GLN A 210 16.00 -14.26 11.24
C GLN A 210 16.13 -13.42 9.95
N TYR A 211 15.02 -13.04 9.34
CA TYR A 211 14.97 -12.23 8.11
C TYR A 211 14.72 -10.75 8.38
N GLY A 212 15.16 -10.28 9.56
CA GLY A 212 15.12 -8.87 9.96
C GLY A 212 13.91 -8.50 10.81
N TRP A 213 13.25 -9.49 11.44
CA TRP A 213 12.04 -9.29 12.24
C TRP A 213 12.30 -9.54 13.74
N GLU A 214 13.58 -9.53 14.16
CA GLU A 214 13.99 -9.84 15.54
C GLU A 214 13.42 -8.86 16.57
N GLU A 215 13.17 -7.59 16.18
CA GLU A 215 12.60 -6.57 17.08
C GLU A 215 11.16 -6.87 17.51
N PHE A 216 10.47 -7.78 16.84
CA PHE A 216 9.12 -8.24 17.20
C PHE A 216 9.11 -9.48 18.11
N ARG A 217 10.24 -9.85 18.69
CA ARG A 217 10.32 -10.86 19.74
C ARG A 217 9.86 -10.23 21.06
N TYR A 218 8.68 -10.55 21.50
CA TYR A 218 8.15 -10.19 22.81
C TYR A 218 8.36 -11.34 23.78
#